data_3b959390a0bfd8a078240bd12c0f61c5
#
_entry.id   3b959390a0bfd8a078240bd12c0f61c5
#
_cell.length_a   1.000
_cell.length_b   1.000
_cell.length_c   1.000
_cell.angle_alpha   90.00
_cell.angle_beta   90.00
_cell.angle_gamma   90.00
#
_symmetry.space_group_name_H-M   'P 1'
#
loop_
_entity.id
_entity.type
_entity.pdbx_description
1 polymer ?
#
loop_
_entity_poly.entity_id
_entity_poly.type
_entity_poly.pdbx_seq_one_letter_code
_entity_poly.pdbx_strand_id
1 'polypeptide(L)'
;MLRLELRIERELALKTLNITRRTQFLLGLGIGSVWIFHGLCSKILGLIPRHQLIVGRVLGESWAGPATVGVGVMEMLLGIWAMSGRQRPACALVQTLAIAGMNTLEIWLARDLLISAPGMVALNLGFLAVVWFWATSPDRT
;
A
#
# COMPACT_ATOMS: atom_id res chain seq x y z
N MET A 1 35.31 29.75 8.25
CA MET A 1 34.98 29.23 6.93
C MET A 1 34.46 27.80 6.99
N LEU A 2 35.24 26.83 7.37
CA LEU A 2 34.89 25.40 7.42
C LEU A 2 33.55 25.09 8.18
N ARG A 3 33.30 25.75 9.31
CA ARG A 3 32.07 25.57 10.10
C ARG A 3 30.83 26.14 9.39
N LEU A 4 30.99 27.16 8.57
CA LEU A 4 29.90 27.75 7.81
C LEU A 4 29.53 26.87 6.61
N GLU A 5 30.51 26.32 5.92
CA GLU A 5 30.31 25.39 4.81
C GLU A 5 29.62 24.11 5.26
N LEU A 6 30.08 23.49 6.35
CA LEU A 6 29.45 22.31 6.93
C LEU A 6 28.01 22.57 7.40
N ARG A 7 27.71 23.78 7.83
CA ARG A 7 26.36 24.18 8.23
C ARG A 7 25.45 24.34 6.99
N ILE A 8 25.98 24.93 5.92
CA ILE A 8 25.25 25.11 4.65
C ILE A 8 24.99 23.74 3.98
N GLU A 9 25.98 22.87 3.93
CA GLU A 9 25.81 21.51 3.38
C GLU A 9 24.80 20.69 4.22
N ARG A 10 24.85 20.79 5.52
CA ARG A 10 23.87 20.14 6.40
C ARG A 10 22.46 20.69 6.21
N GLU A 11 22.31 22.01 6.07
CA GLU A 11 21.03 22.68 5.78
C GLU A 11 20.51 22.30 4.39
N LEU A 12 21.38 22.22 3.37
CA LEU A 12 21.01 21.80 2.02
C LEU A 12 20.63 20.31 1.97
N ALA A 13 21.40 19.44 2.64
CA ALA A 13 21.09 18.01 2.77
C ALA A 13 19.77 17.79 3.52
N LEU A 14 19.53 18.56 4.57
CA LEU A 14 18.26 18.56 5.30
C LEU A 14 17.10 19.10 4.47
N LYS A 15 17.32 20.08 3.59
CA LYS A 15 16.30 20.59 2.65
C LYS A 15 15.94 19.61 1.55
N THR A 16 16.91 18.88 1.01
CA THR A 16 16.69 17.87 -0.04
C THR A 16 15.97 16.63 0.48
N LEU A 17 16.11 16.28 1.76
CA LEU A 17 15.44 15.15 2.40
C LEU A 17 14.07 15.50 3.00
N ASN A 18 13.65 16.78 2.94
CA ASN A 18 12.46 17.23 3.63
C ASN A 18 11.24 17.29 2.70
N ILE A 19 10.41 16.26 2.83
CA ILE A 19 9.06 16.26 2.28
C ILE A 19 8.24 17.32 3.01
N THR A 20 7.63 18.23 2.24
CA THR A 20 6.69 19.20 2.80
C THR A 20 5.43 18.50 3.33
N ARG A 21 4.74 19.10 4.30
CA ARG A 21 3.46 18.59 4.82
C ARG A 21 2.44 18.33 3.69
N ARG A 22 2.46 19.17 2.65
CA ARG A 22 1.62 19.00 1.46
C ARG A 22 1.96 17.73 0.70
N THR A 23 3.25 17.44 0.51
CA THR A 23 3.71 16.21 -0.18
C THR A 23 3.33 14.96 0.63
N GLN A 24 3.46 14.99 1.95
CA GLN A 24 3.02 13.89 2.82
C GLN A 24 1.52 13.63 2.70
N PHE A 25 0.72 14.69 2.68
CA PHE A 25 -0.72 14.58 2.49
C PHE A 25 -1.06 13.98 1.11
N LEU A 26 -0.42 14.47 0.04
CA LEU A 26 -0.64 13.96 -1.32
C LEU A 26 -0.21 12.49 -1.46
N LEU A 27 0.90 12.09 -0.83
CA LEU A 27 1.32 10.69 -0.79
C LEU A 27 0.29 9.82 -0.06
N GLY A 28 -0.19 10.26 1.10
CA GLY A 28 -1.25 9.56 1.83
C GLY A 28 -2.53 9.40 1.02
N LEU A 29 -2.94 10.45 0.29
CA LEU A 29 -4.07 10.39 -0.64
C LEU A 29 -3.81 9.38 -1.77
N GLY A 30 -2.63 9.42 -2.40
CA GLY A 30 -2.28 8.50 -3.47
C GLY A 30 -2.27 7.04 -3.00
N ILE A 31 -1.61 6.76 -1.88
CA ILE A 31 -1.57 5.42 -1.27
C ILE A 31 -3.00 4.94 -0.94
N GLY A 32 -3.79 5.79 -0.27
CA GLY A 32 -5.16 5.45 0.09
C GLY A 32 -6.06 5.23 -1.13
N SER A 33 -5.88 6.01 -2.20
CA SER A 33 -6.64 5.84 -3.45
C SER A 33 -6.38 4.49 -4.12
N VAL A 34 -5.15 4.00 -4.08
CA VAL A 34 -4.81 2.64 -4.58
C VAL A 34 -5.59 1.59 -3.81
N TRP A 35 -5.60 1.63 -2.49
CA TRP A 35 -6.33 0.69 -1.65
C TRP A 35 -7.84 0.77 -1.87
N ILE A 36 -8.41 2.00 -1.94
CA ILE A 36 -9.84 2.19 -2.18
C ILE A 36 -10.21 1.67 -3.57
N PHE A 37 -9.40 1.93 -4.59
CA PHE A 37 -9.65 1.42 -5.94
C PHE A 37 -9.67 -0.12 -5.94
N HIS A 38 -8.68 -0.77 -5.33
CA HIS A 38 -8.64 -2.23 -5.25
C HIS A 38 -9.80 -2.81 -4.44
N GLY A 39 -10.13 -2.22 -3.30
CA GLY A 39 -11.24 -2.67 -2.47
C GLY A 39 -12.59 -2.48 -3.16
N LEU A 40 -12.89 -1.25 -3.59
CA LEU A 40 -14.18 -0.90 -4.16
C LEU A 40 -14.35 -1.46 -5.57
N CYS A 41 -13.49 -1.04 -6.50
CA CYS A 41 -13.69 -1.36 -7.92
C CYS A 41 -13.40 -2.82 -8.22
N SER A 42 -12.28 -3.35 -7.71
CA SER A 42 -11.85 -4.70 -8.08
C SER A 42 -12.65 -5.79 -7.35
N LYS A 43 -13.03 -5.58 -6.09
CA LYS A 43 -13.61 -6.62 -5.24
C LYS A 43 -15.11 -6.40 -4.95
N ILE A 44 -15.51 -5.21 -4.45
CA ILE A 44 -16.91 -4.96 -4.08
C ILE A 44 -17.78 -4.84 -5.33
N LEU A 45 -17.36 -4.04 -6.31
CA LEU A 45 -18.10 -3.90 -7.59
C LEU A 45 -17.80 -5.05 -8.58
N GLY A 46 -16.86 -5.93 -8.27
CA GLY A 46 -16.56 -7.12 -9.07
C GLY A 46 -16.03 -6.82 -10.48
N LEU A 47 -15.44 -5.63 -10.70
CA LEU A 47 -14.93 -5.25 -12.03
C LEU A 47 -13.73 -6.08 -12.47
N ILE A 48 -13.08 -6.78 -11.53
CA ILE A 48 -11.98 -7.73 -11.81
C ILE A 48 -12.37 -9.11 -11.25
N PRO A 49 -13.11 -9.93 -12.02
CA PRO A 49 -13.65 -11.23 -11.57
C PRO A 49 -12.57 -12.20 -11.04
N ARG A 50 -11.34 -12.05 -11.52
CA ARG A 50 -10.20 -12.86 -11.09
C ARG A 50 -9.97 -12.84 -9.59
N HIS A 51 -10.22 -11.71 -8.88
CA HIS A 51 -10.06 -11.65 -7.44
C HIS A 51 -11.00 -12.62 -6.71
N GLN A 52 -12.24 -12.75 -7.17
CA GLN A 52 -13.19 -13.71 -6.62
C GLN A 52 -12.75 -15.16 -6.89
N LEU A 53 -12.20 -15.43 -8.07
CA LEU A 53 -11.66 -16.75 -8.40
C LEU A 53 -10.47 -17.13 -7.51
N ILE A 54 -9.59 -16.18 -7.22
CA ILE A 54 -8.45 -16.39 -6.32
C ILE A 54 -8.96 -16.68 -4.89
N VAL A 55 -9.89 -15.89 -4.39
CA VAL A 55 -10.48 -16.09 -3.06
C VAL A 55 -11.22 -17.44 -2.99
N GLY A 56 -11.95 -17.81 -4.03
CA GLY A 56 -12.61 -19.11 -4.14
C GLY A 56 -11.61 -20.27 -4.10
N ARG A 57 -10.46 -20.13 -4.76
CA ARG A 57 -9.38 -21.11 -4.72
C ARG A 57 -8.77 -21.27 -3.32
N VAL A 58 -8.68 -20.18 -2.56
CA VAL A 58 -8.07 -20.16 -1.20
C VAL A 58 -9.06 -20.64 -0.14
N LEU A 59 -10.33 -20.20 -0.18
CA LEU A 59 -11.31 -20.39 0.89
C LEU A 59 -12.47 -21.36 0.51
N GLY A 60 -12.53 -21.78 -0.76
CA GLY A 60 -13.63 -22.56 -1.30
C GLY A 60 -14.71 -21.70 -1.97
N GLU A 61 -15.39 -22.28 -2.96
CA GLU A 61 -16.35 -21.57 -3.83
C GLU A 61 -17.53 -20.95 -3.05
N SER A 62 -18.01 -21.63 -2.00
CA SER A 62 -19.11 -21.13 -1.17
C SER A 62 -18.77 -19.84 -0.43
N TRP A 63 -17.52 -19.58 -0.16
CA TRP A 63 -17.03 -18.38 0.52
C TRP A 63 -16.46 -17.32 -0.43
N ALA A 64 -16.31 -17.63 -1.72
CA ALA A 64 -15.66 -16.75 -2.69
C ALA A 64 -16.26 -15.33 -2.71
N GLY A 65 -17.58 -15.21 -2.87
CA GLY A 65 -18.26 -13.91 -2.91
C GLY A 65 -18.16 -13.13 -1.60
N PRO A 66 -18.70 -13.65 -0.50
CA PRO A 66 -18.68 -12.95 0.79
C PRO A 66 -17.27 -12.56 1.26
N ALA A 67 -16.30 -13.45 1.10
CA ALA A 67 -14.93 -13.20 1.52
C ALA A 67 -14.25 -12.14 0.62
N THR A 68 -14.50 -12.15 -0.70
CA THR A 68 -13.98 -11.11 -1.59
C THR A 68 -14.49 -9.72 -1.21
N VAL A 69 -15.78 -9.60 -0.89
CA VAL A 69 -16.37 -8.34 -0.39
C VAL A 69 -15.74 -7.95 0.94
N GLY A 70 -15.57 -8.90 1.87
CA GLY A 70 -14.91 -8.66 3.16
C GLY A 70 -13.48 -8.12 3.01
N VAL A 71 -12.68 -8.74 2.13
CA VAL A 71 -11.32 -8.23 1.80
C VAL A 71 -11.41 -6.83 1.19
N GLY A 72 -12.35 -6.58 0.28
CA GLY A 72 -12.56 -5.27 -0.31
C GLY A 72 -12.87 -4.19 0.73
N VAL A 73 -13.73 -4.48 1.71
CA VAL A 73 -14.03 -3.56 2.81
C VAL A 73 -12.78 -3.27 3.65
N MET A 74 -12.01 -4.31 4.00
CA MET A 74 -10.76 -4.14 4.76
C MET A 74 -9.74 -3.29 3.99
N GLU A 75 -9.61 -3.45 2.68
CA GLU A 75 -8.77 -2.62 1.82
C GLU A 75 -9.22 -1.16 1.81
N MET A 76 -10.54 -0.91 1.73
CA MET A 76 -11.08 0.46 1.81
C MET A 76 -10.78 1.11 3.17
N LEU A 77 -10.96 0.39 4.27
CA LEU A 77 -10.63 0.89 5.61
C LEU A 77 -9.14 1.22 5.73
N LEU A 78 -8.28 0.38 5.17
CA LEU A 78 -6.84 0.61 5.13
C LEU A 78 -6.48 1.85 4.29
N GLY A 79 -7.18 2.05 3.17
CA GLY A 79 -7.07 3.24 2.34
C GLY A 79 -7.47 4.52 3.08
N ILE A 80 -8.60 4.51 3.78
CA ILE A 80 -9.07 5.63 4.61
C ILE A 80 -8.06 5.92 5.72
N TRP A 81 -7.51 4.88 6.35
CA TRP A 81 -6.48 5.05 7.37
C TRP A 81 -5.22 5.73 6.79
N ALA A 82 -4.74 5.30 5.63
CA ALA A 82 -3.60 5.93 4.96
C ALA A 82 -3.89 7.41 4.63
N MET A 83 -5.07 7.74 4.11
CA MET A 83 -5.48 9.12 3.83
C MET A 83 -5.54 9.99 5.09
N SER A 84 -5.88 9.41 6.24
CA SER A 84 -5.93 10.16 7.51
C SER A 84 -4.56 10.64 7.98
N GLY A 85 -3.48 10.05 7.51
CA GLY A 85 -2.11 10.35 7.92
C GLY A 85 -1.79 10.00 9.38
N ARG A 86 -2.70 9.33 10.09
CA ARG A 86 -2.54 8.98 11.52
C ARG A 86 -1.73 7.71 11.67
N GLN A 87 -0.77 7.72 12.62
CA GLN A 87 0.04 6.54 12.95
C GLN A 87 0.67 5.89 11.69
N ARG A 88 1.26 6.71 10.83
CA ARG A 88 1.83 6.28 9.54
C ARG A 88 2.69 5.02 9.61
N PRO A 89 3.62 4.85 10.58
CA PRO A 89 4.41 3.63 10.67
C PRO A 89 3.57 2.38 10.95
N ALA A 90 2.56 2.48 11.82
CA ALA A 90 1.66 1.37 12.10
C ALA A 90 0.80 1.04 10.86
N CYS A 91 0.30 2.06 10.16
CA CYS A 91 -0.42 1.89 8.90
C CYS A 91 0.45 1.20 7.84
N ALA A 92 1.72 1.61 7.68
CA ALA A 92 2.67 0.98 6.76
C ALA A 92 2.95 -0.48 7.11
N LEU A 93 3.08 -0.80 8.39
CA LEU A 93 3.28 -2.17 8.84
C LEU A 93 2.07 -3.05 8.49
N VAL A 94 0.85 -2.59 8.75
CA VAL A 94 -0.37 -3.33 8.41
C VAL A 94 -0.50 -3.53 6.90
N GLN A 95 -0.20 -2.50 6.08
CA GLN A 95 -0.17 -2.61 4.62
C GLN A 95 0.86 -3.65 4.16
N THR A 96 2.04 -3.67 4.77
CA THR A 96 3.11 -4.64 4.45
C THR A 96 2.64 -6.06 4.75
N LEU A 97 2.04 -6.30 5.92
CA LEU A 97 1.53 -7.61 6.31
C LEU A 97 0.38 -8.07 5.40
N ALA A 98 -0.53 -7.16 5.04
CA ALA A 98 -1.64 -7.45 4.13
C ALA A 98 -1.12 -7.85 2.75
N ILE A 99 -0.22 -7.09 2.15
CA ILE A 99 0.36 -7.38 0.83
C ILE A 99 1.18 -8.67 0.87
N ALA A 100 2.03 -8.85 1.88
CA ALA A 100 2.83 -10.07 2.02
C ALA A 100 1.94 -11.32 2.17
N GLY A 101 0.90 -11.24 3.00
CA GLY A 101 -0.07 -12.32 3.19
C GLY A 101 -0.81 -12.65 1.90
N MET A 102 -1.37 -11.65 1.21
CA MET A 102 -2.07 -11.86 -0.06
C MET A 102 -1.14 -12.44 -1.13
N ASN A 103 0.05 -11.87 -1.33
CA ASN A 103 1.01 -12.39 -2.31
C ASN A 103 1.39 -13.84 -2.01
N THR A 104 1.61 -14.18 -0.75
CA THR A 104 1.95 -15.55 -0.36
C THR A 104 0.82 -16.51 -0.71
N LEU A 105 -0.41 -16.20 -0.31
CA LEU A 105 -1.58 -17.04 -0.61
C LEU A 105 -1.81 -17.18 -2.11
N GLU A 106 -1.71 -16.10 -2.87
CA GLU A 106 -1.92 -16.08 -4.31
C GLU A 106 -0.86 -16.91 -5.05
N ILE A 107 0.42 -16.77 -4.68
CA ILE A 107 1.53 -17.50 -5.32
C ILE A 107 1.47 -18.99 -5.00
N TRP A 108 1.08 -19.36 -3.79
CA TRP A 108 1.07 -20.76 -3.38
C TRP A 108 -0.19 -21.52 -3.80
N LEU A 109 -1.35 -20.87 -3.75
CA LEU A 109 -2.65 -21.52 -3.91
C LEU A 109 -3.35 -21.21 -5.24
N ALA A 110 -3.00 -20.08 -5.90
CA ALA A 110 -3.71 -19.58 -7.07
C ALA A 110 -2.76 -19.04 -8.16
N ARG A 111 -1.55 -19.59 -8.25
CA ARG A 111 -0.52 -19.11 -9.17
C ARG A 111 -0.94 -19.13 -10.64
N ASP A 112 -1.75 -20.11 -11.02
CA ASP A 112 -2.31 -20.28 -12.37
C ASP A 112 -3.30 -19.16 -12.75
N LEU A 113 -3.86 -18.47 -11.76
CA LEU A 113 -4.76 -17.33 -11.95
C LEU A 113 -4.02 -15.98 -12.04
N LEU A 114 -2.71 -15.93 -11.75
CA LEU A 114 -1.91 -14.73 -11.83
C LEU A 114 -1.44 -14.46 -13.27
N ILE A 115 -1.53 -13.19 -13.72
CA ILE A 115 -0.99 -12.79 -15.02
C ILE A 115 0.53 -12.92 -15.02
N SER A 116 1.17 -12.47 -13.93
CA SER A 116 2.62 -12.55 -13.73
C SER A 116 2.92 -12.46 -12.24
N ALA A 117 3.30 -13.57 -11.62
CA ALA A 117 3.70 -13.56 -10.21
C ALA A 117 4.93 -12.66 -9.94
N PRO A 118 6.02 -12.69 -10.75
CA PRO A 118 7.13 -11.78 -10.57
C PRO A 118 6.73 -10.30 -10.77
N GLY A 119 5.89 -10.01 -11.76
CA GLY A 119 5.40 -8.64 -12.01
C GLY A 119 4.56 -8.11 -10.84
N MET A 120 3.68 -8.93 -10.29
CA MET A 120 2.89 -8.58 -9.10
C MET A 120 3.79 -8.26 -7.91
N VAL A 121 4.77 -9.11 -7.62
CA VAL A 121 5.71 -8.90 -6.51
C VAL A 121 6.52 -7.62 -6.73
N ALA A 122 7.03 -7.38 -7.94
CA ALA A 122 7.79 -6.17 -8.25
C ALA A 122 6.97 -4.89 -8.05
N LEU A 123 5.71 -4.86 -8.53
CA LEU A 123 4.80 -3.72 -8.33
C LEU A 123 4.48 -3.51 -6.85
N ASN A 124 4.21 -4.57 -6.11
CA ASN A 124 3.91 -4.49 -4.68
C ASN A 124 5.14 -4.03 -3.87
N LEU A 125 6.35 -4.45 -4.21
CA LEU A 125 7.58 -3.94 -3.59
C LEU A 125 7.78 -2.45 -3.90
N GLY A 126 7.55 -2.01 -5.13
CA GLY A 126 7.59 -0.59 -5.50
C GLY A 126 6.56 0.23 -4.73
N PHE A 127 5.34 -0.27 -4.60
CA PHE A 127 4.30 0.37 -3.80
C PHE A 127 4.69 0.45 -2.31
N LEU A 128 5.18 -0.64 -1.72
CA LEU A 128 5.65 -0.65 -0.34
C LEU A 128 6.83 0.31 -0.11
N ALA A 129 7.73 0.47 -1.08
CA ALA A 129 8.80 1.46 -0.98
C ALA A 129 8.22 2.89 -0.83
N VAL A 130 7.18 3.24 -1.60
CA VAL A 130 6.47 4.52 -1.47
C VAL A 130 5.77 4.64 -0.11
N VAL A 131 5.11 3.57 0.35
CA VAL A 131 4.42 3.52 1.66
C VAL A 131 5.41 3.76 2.80
N TRP A 132 6.57 3.09 2.80
CA TRP A 132 7.57 3.27 3.85
C TRP A 132 8.27 4.62 3.76
N PHE A 133 8.52 5.14 2.56
CA PHE A 133 9.01 6.50 2.39
C PHE A 133 8.03 7.52 2.99
N TRP A 134 6.73 7.41 2.72
CA TRP A 134 5.71 8.24 3.33
C TRP A 134 5.66 8.10 4.85
N ALA A 135 5.74 6.86 5.36
CA ALA A 135 5.60 6.56 6.77
C ALA A 135 6.76 7.05 7.63
N THR A 136 7.99 7.02 7.07
CA THR A 136 9.23 7.39 7.79
C THR A 136 9.64 8.85 7.59
N SER A 137 8.96 9.57 6.69
CA SER A 137 9.25 10.99 6.46
C SER A 137 8.90 11.82 7.70
N PRO A 138 9.82 12.69 8.19
CA PRO A 138 9.61 13.48 9.39
C PRO A 138 8.45 14.47 9.22
N ASP A 139 7.64 14.61 10.27
CA ASP A 139 6.65 15.69 10.36
C ASP A 139 7.39 17.01 10.60
N ARG A 140 7.19 17.97 9.73
CA ARG A 140 7.58 19.36 10.02
C ARG A 140 6.38 20.07 10.61
N THR A 141 6.51 20.46 11.85
CA THR A 141 5.71 21.49 12.51
C THR A 141 5.94 22.84 11.86
#